data_a162f6f728d4d996931ed1f26d2cd1f4
#
_entry.id   a162f6f728d4d996931ed1f26d2cd1f4
#
_cell.length_a   1.000
_cell.length_b   1.000
_cell.length_c   1.000
_cell.angle_alpha   90.00
_cell.angle_beta   90.00
_cell.angle_gamma   90.00
#
_symmetry.space_group_name_H-M   'P 1'
#
loop_
_entity.id
_entity.type
_entity.pdbx_description
1 polymer ?
#
loop_
_entity_poly.entity_id
_entity_poly.type
_entity_poly.pdbx_seq_one_letter_code
_entity_poly.pdbx_strand_id
1 'polypeptide(L)'
;MTSPIRIGLIGMGTVGTGVVRVLKNSPEHISRQAGRAVLVDHVVVQDPSKKRSFELPSDQISNDFAQVRDNPDISIVALLLGGLEPARTLAIELLKSGKDLVTANKALLAEHGPELFGVAHEMGRSIAFEAAVAGGIPIVSAISECLTGNRISSIRGILNGTSNFILTKMEQDGSDYHEVLSLAQSEGYAEADPTMDVDGTDATQKLALLTHLAFGQWVPWASIPRFGLESIDQ
;
A
#
# COMPACT_ATOMS: atom_id res chain seq x y z
N MET A 1 -17.77 19.92 -20.58
CA MET A 1 -17.42 19.28 -19.30
C MET A 1 -16.39 18.21 -19.59
N THR A 2 -15.28 18.17 -18.87
CA THR A 2 -14.27 17.13 -19.03
C THR A 2 -14.85 15.79 -18.56
N SER A 3 -14.58 14.69 -19.30
CA SER A 3 -15.03 13.34 -18.93
C SER A 3 -14.49 12.94 -17.53
N PRO A 4 -15.25 12.22 -16.71
CA PRO A 4 -14.80 11.79 -15.39
C PRO A 4 -13.61 10.83 -15.49
N ILE A 5 -12.77 10.80 -14.45
CA ILE A 5 -11.80 9.73 -14.24
C ILE A 5 -12.56 8.53 -13.70
N ARG A 6 -12.53 7.43 -14.45
CA ARG A 6 -13.11 6.15 -14.00
C ARG A 6 -12.01 5.26 -13.45
N ILE A 7 -12.20 4.76 -12.25
CA ILE A 7 -11.25 3.86 -11.59
C ILE A 7 -11.85 2.48 -11.42
N GLY A 8 -11.03 1.46 -11.67
CA GLY A 8 -11.29 0.09 -11.24
C GLY A 8 -10.71 -0.17 -9.86
N LEU A 9 -11.30 -1.08 -9.12
CA LEU A 9 -10.79 -1.47 -7.80
C LEU A 9 -10.70 -2.99 -7.72
N ILE A 10 -9.56 -3.52 -7.32
CA ILE A 10 -9.35 -4.94 -7.12
C ILE A 10 -9.01 -5.20 -5.67
N GLY A 11 -9.92 -5.89 -4.98
CA GLY A 11 -9.88 -6.08 -3.54
C GLY A 11 -10.67 -5.02 -2.77
N MET A 12 -11.73 -5.43 -2.10
CA MET A 12 -12.60 -4.60 -1.25
C MET A 12 -12.59 -5.11 0.20
N GLY A 13 -11.39 -5.22 0.76
CA GLY A 13 -11.15 -5.40 2.20
C GLY A 13 -11.22 -4.06 2.94
N THR A 14 -10.53 -3.93 4.06
CA THR A 14 -10.50 -2.69 4.87
C THR A 14 -10.08 -1.48 4.04
N VAL A 15 -8.95 -1.57 3.34
CA VAL A 15 -8.41 -0.45 2.54
C VAL A 15 -9.33 -0.13 1.35
N GLY A 16 -9.73 -1.14 0.57
CA GLY A 16 -10.61 -0.94 -0.59
C GLY A 16 -11.97 -0.35 -0.22
N THR A 17 -12.56 -0.80 0.88
CA THR A 17 -13.79 -0.20 1.43
C THR A 17 -13.57 1.26 1.82
N GLY A 18 -12.41 1.57 2.42
CA GLY A 18 -12.01 2.94 2.74
C GLY A 18 -11.95 3.84 1.51
N VAL A 19 -11.32 3.36 0.42
CA VAL A 19 -11.25 4.09 -0.86
C VAL A 19 -12.64 4.40 -1.40
N VAL A 20 -13.52 3.40 -1.49
CA VAL A 20 -14.90 3.59 -1.97
C VAL A 20 -15.65 4.60 -1.11
N ARG A 21 -15.52 4.49 0.23
CA ARG A 21 -16.16 5.39 1.18
C ARG A 21 -15.69 6.84 1.00
N VAL A 22 -14.40 7.07 0.87
CA VAL A 22 -13.84 8.42 0.68
C VAL A 22 -14.34 9.03 -0.62
N LEU A 23 -14.30 8.29 -1.72
CA LEU A 23 -14.77 8.78 -3.03
C LEU A 23 -16.27 9.08 -3.05
N LYS A 24 -17.08 8.31 -2.32
CA LYS A 24 -18.54 8.50 -2.25
C LYS A 24 -18.95 9.57 -1.25
N ASN A 25 -18.22 9.75 -0.15
CA ASN A 25 -18.57 10.73 0.89
C ASN A 25 -18.06 12.14 0.60
N SER A 26 -17.02 12.29 -0.24
CA SER A 26 -16.39 13.58 -0.52
C SER A 26 -16.22 13.86 -2.03
N PRO A 27 -17.22 13.59 -2.88
CA PRO A 27 -17.06 13.64 -4.33
C PRO A 27 -16.74 15.05 -4.84
N GLU A 28 -17.37 16.08 -4.29
CA GLU A 28 -17.12 17.48 -4.70
C GLU A 28 -15.71 17.95 -4.32
N HIS A 29 -15.24 17.59 -3.13
CA HIS A 29 -13.91 17.95 -2.68
C HIS A 29 -12.85 17.30 -3.57
N ILE A 30 -12.98 15.99 -3.83
CA ILE A 30 -12.06 15.22 -4.67
C ILE A 30 -12.09 15.73 -6.11
N SER A 31 -13.29 16.03 -6.64
CA SER A 31 -13.44 16.56 -8.00
C SER A 31 -12.75 17.92 -8.17
N ARG A 32 -12.83 18.79 -7.16
CA ARG A 32 -12.11 20.07 -7.17
C ARG A 32 -10.60 19.89 -7.18
N GLN A 33 -10.07 18.96 -6.38
CA GLN A 33 -8.64 18.68 -6.32
C GLN A 33 -8.13 18.03 -7.62
N ALA A 34 -8.89 17.08 -8.17
CA ALA A 34 -8.54 16.37 -9.40
C ALA A 34 -8.84 17.16 -10.69
N GLY A 35 -9.54 18.28 -10.59
CA GLY A 35 -10.00 19.07 -11.74
C GLY A 35 -11.18 18.44 -12.51
N ARG A 36 -11.64 17.24 -12.13
CA ARG A 36 -12.77 16.51 -12.73
C ARG A 36 -13.28 15.43 -11.77
N ALA A 37 -14.49 14.93 -12.01
CA ALA A 37 -15.07 13.88 -11.19
C ALA A 37 -14.22 12.60 -11.20
N VAL A 38 -14.08 11.95 -10.05
CA VAL A 38 -13.43 10.64 -9.89
C VAL A 38 -14.49 9.64 -9.44
N LEU A 39 -14.71 8.60 -10.22
CA LEU A 39 -15.79 7.63 -10.02
C LEU A 39 -15.23 6.21 -9.94
N VAL A 40 -15.72 5.42 -8.99
CA VAL A 40 -15.52 3.96 -9.00
C VAL A 40 -16.44 3.40 -10.06
N ASP A 41 -15.87 2.79 -11.09
CA ASP A 41 -16.61 2.19 -12.20
C ASP A 41 -16.96 0.74 -11.88
N HIS A 42 -15.96 -0.07 -11.57
CA HIS A 42 -16.15 -1.49 -11.26
C HIS A 42 -15.20 -1.97 -10.16
N VAL A 43 -15.69 -2.90 -9.35
CA VAL A 43 -14.95 -3.52 -8.23
C VAL A 43 -14.88 -5.02 -8.43
N VAL A 44 -13.65 -5.55 -8.44
CA VAL A 44 -13.41 -7.00 -8.51
C VAL A 44 -13.05 -7.54 -7.14
N VAL A 45 -13.74 -8.59 -6.73
CA VAL A 45 -13.53 -9.27 -5.44
C VAL A 45 -13.64 -10.78 -5.63
N GLN A 46 -13.06 -11.55 -4.73
CA GLN A 46 -13.14 -13.01 -4.79
C GLN A 46 -14.58 -13.53 -4.60
N ASP A 47 -15.31 -12.95 -3.66
CA ASP A 47 -16.70 -13.31 -3.37
C ASP A 47 -17.58 -12.04 -3.36
N PRO A 48 -18.35 -11.80 -4.45
CA PRO A 48 -19.27 -10.67 -4.54
C PRO A 48 -20.43 -10.73 -3.53
N SER A 49 -20.81 -11.92 -3.06
CA SER A 49 -21.93 -12.12 -2.14
C SER A 49 -21.59 -11.79 -0.67
N LYS A 50 -20.30 -11.69 -0.34
CA LYS A 50 -19.84 -11.38 1.01
C LYS A 50 -20.34 -10.01 1.44
N LYS A 51 -21.02 -9.93 2.59
CA LYS A 51 -21.43 -8.65 3.20
C LYS A 51 -20.23 -7.79 3.51
N ARG A 52 -20.31 -6.51 3.15
CA ARG A 52 -19.29 -5.48 3.38
C ARG A 52 -19.88 -4.31 4.15
N SER A 53 -19.04 -3.56 4.84
CA SER A 53 -19.48 -2.37 5.59
C SER A 53 -19.89 -1.20 4.69
N PHE A 54 -19.71 -1.32 3.39
CA PHE A 54 -20.17 -0.39 2.38
C PHE A 54 -20.76 -1.18 1.19
N GLU A 55 -22.00 -0.88 0.83
CA GLU A 55 -22.71 -1.56 -0.26
C GLU A 55 -22.50 -0.80 -1.58
N LEU A 56 -22.30 -1.56 -2.64
CA LEU A 56 -22.25 -1.10 -4.01
C LEU A 56 -23.43 -1.69 -4.79
N PRO A 57 -23.92 -1.04 -5.85
CA PRO A 57 -24.82 -1.66 -6.80
C PRO A 57 -24.27 -2.97 -7.32
N SER A 58 -25.14 -3.97 -7.49
CA SER A 58 -24.74 -5.33 -7.89
C SER A 58 -24.08 -5.41 -9.26
N ASP A 59 -24.33 -4.44 -10.13
CA ASP A 59 -23.72 -4.30 -11.44
C ASP A 59 -22.30 -3.67 -11.40
N GLN A 60 -21.93 -3.10 -10.26
CA GLN A 60 -20.59 -2.53 -10.03
C GLN A 60 -19.62 -3.47 -9.32
N ILE A 61 -20.03 -4.68 -8.95
CA ILE A 61 -19.18 -5.63 -8.23
C ILE A 61 -19.27 -7.02 -8.82
N SER A 62 -18.12 -7.63 -9.09
CA SER A 62 -18.06 -8.99 -9.63
C SER A 62 -16.78 -9.71 -9.18
N ASN A 63 -16.63 -10.97 -9.58
CA ASN A 63 -15.37 -11.70 -9.50
C ASN A 63 -14.66 -11.82 -10.86
N ASP A 64 -15.13 -11.11 -11.86
CA ASP A 64 -14.57 -11.12 -13.22
C ASP A 64 -13.54 -9.98 -13.39
N PHE A 65 -12.28 -10.35 -13.42
CA PHE A 65 -11.16 -9.43 -13.62
C PHE A 65 -11.20 -8.71 -14.97
N ALA A 66 -11.76 -9.35 -16.00
CA ALA A 66 -11.85 -8.76 -17.33
C ALA A 66 -12.70 -7.48 -17.35
N GLN A 67 -13.68 -7.35 -16.45
CA GLN A 67 -14.50 -6.14 -16.30
C GLN A 67 -13.69 -4.88 -15.97
N VAL A 68 -12.53 -5.05 -15.38
CA VAL A 68 -11.61 -3.93 -15.07
C VAL A 68 -10.48 -3.87 -16.08
N ARG A 69 -9.86 -5.01 -16.40
CA ARG A 69 -8.71 -5.07 -17.32
C ARG A 69 -9.06 -4.58 -18.72
N ASP A 70 -10.17 -5.07 -19.27
CA ASP A 70 -10.53 -4.85 -20.68
C ASP A 70 -11.44 -3.63 -20.90
N ASN A 71 -11.91 -2.98 -19.83
CA ASN A 71 -12.75 -1.80 -19.94
C ASN A 71 -11.90 -0.57 -20.35
N PRO A 72 -12.12 -0.01 -21.56
CA PRO A 72 -11.33 1.12 -22.07
C PRO A 72 -11.60 2.43 -21.31
N ASP A 73 -12.73 2.53 -20.62
CA ASP A 73 -13.08 3.74 -19.86
C ASP A 73 -12.34 3.81 -18.51
N ILE A 74 -11.85 2.69 -17.99
CA ILE A 74 -11.04 2.63 -16.78
C ILE A 74 -9.59 2.91 -17.16
N SER A 75 -9.01 3.98 -16.62
CA SER A 75 -7.61 4.36 -16.84
C SER A 75 -6.71 4.08 -15.63
N ILE A 76 -7.26 4.03 -14.44
CA ILE A 76 -6.52 3.84 -13.18
C ILE A 76 -7.16 2.68 -12.42
N VAL A 77 -6.33 1.81 -11.85
CA VAL A 77 -6.80 0.69 -11.03
C VAL A 77 -6.14 0.72 -9.65
N ALA A 78 -6.98 0.72 -8.61
CA ALA A 78 -6.54 0.51 -7.24
C ALA A 78 -6.45 -1.01 -6.97
N LEU A 79 -5.22 -1.54 -7.00
CA LEU A 79 -4.92 -2.95 -6.71
C LEU A 79 -4.61 -3.10 -5.21
N LEU A 80 -5.61 -3.53 -4.45
CA LEU A 80 -5.59 -3.54 -2.99
C LEU A 80 -5.70 -4.97 -2.41
N LEU A 81 -5.01 -5.90 -3.07
CA LEU A 81 -4.82 -7.27 -2.61
C LEU A 81 -3.56 -7.36 -1.75
N GLY A 82 -3.60 -8.16 -0.70
CA GLY A 82 -2.41 -8.58 0.05
C GLY A 82 -1.70 -9.76 -0.60
N GLY A 83 -0.52 -10.10 -0.08
CA GLY A 83 0.31 -11.20 -0.58
C GLY A 83 1.03 -10.87 -1.89
N LEU A 84 1.78 -11.85 -2.41
CA LEU A 84 2.55 -11.70 -3.64
C LEU A 84 1.75 -12.12 -4.87
N GLU A 85 1.12 -13.29 -4.81
CA GLU A 85 0.23 -13.79 -5.86
C GLU A 85 -1.22 -13.88 -5.35
N PRO A 86 -2.22 -13.58 -6.17
CA PRO A 86 -2.15 -13.23 -7.60
C PRO A 86 -1.84 -11.74 -7.86
N ALA A 87 -1.50 -10.93 -6.84
CA ALA A 87 -1.33 -9.50 -6.97
C ALA A 87 -0.27 -9.12 -8.03
N ARG A 88 0.86 -9.85 -8.09
CA ARG A 88 1.92 -9.64 -9.09
C ARG A 88 1.41 -9.89 -10.51
N THR A 89 0.80 -11.04 -10.75
CA THR A 89 0.26 -11.40 -12.07
C THR A 89 -0.76 -10.37 -12.54
N LEU A 90 -1.71 -9.99 -11.67
CA LEU A 90 -2.74 -8.99 -11.99
C LEU A 90 -2.15 -7.60 -12.25
N ALA A 91 -1.15 -7.18 -11.47
CA ALA A 91 -0.46 -5.91 -11.69
C ALA A 91 0.18 -5.84 -13.09
N ILE A 92 0.88 -6.90 -13.49
CA ILE A 92 1.53 -6.98 -14.81
C ILE A 92 0.47 -6.93 -15.94
N GLU A 93 -0.61 -7.68 -15.80
CA GLU A 93 -1.69 -7.69 -16.82
C GLU A 93 -2.35 -6.31 -16.94
N LEU A 94 -2.61 -5.61 -15.83
CA LEU A 94 -3.18 -4.27 -15.82
C LEU A 94 -2.26 -3.25 -16.48
N LEU A 95 -0.98 -3.24 -16.14
CA LEU A 95 0.00 -2.36 -16.77
C LEU A 95 0.08 -2.59 -18.28
N LYS A 96 0.13 -3.86 -18.70
CA LYS A 96 0.14 -4.25 -20.13
C LYS A 96 -1.17 -3.90 -20.85
N SER A 97 -2.30 -3.86 -20.15
CA SER A 97 -3.58 -3.39 -20.71
C SER A 97 -3.73 -1.86 -20.72
N GLY A 98 -2.68 -1.11 -20.34
CA GLY A 98 -2.65 0.33 -20.41
C GLY A 98 -3.27 1.04 -19.20
N LYS A 99 -3.34 0.38 -18.05
CA LYS A 99 -3.83 0.97 -16.80
C LYS A 99 -2.68 1.49 -15.94
N ASP A 100 -2.89 2.63 -15.29
CA ASP A 100 -2.04 3.07 -14.18
C ASP A 100 -2.48 2.38 -12.89
N LEU A 101 -1.55 2.08 -12.00
CA LEU A 101 -1.82 1.37 -10.76
C LEU A 101 -1.70 2.27 -9.53
N VAL A 102 -2.56 2.02 -8.55
CA VAL A 102 -2.43 2.51 -7.17
C VAL A 102 -2.42 1.29 -6.25
N THR A 103 -1.42 1.15 -5.39
CA THR A 103 -1.35 -0.01 -4.49
C THR A 103 -0.84 0.37 -3.11
N ALA A 104 -1.26 -0.39 -2.10
CA ALA A 104 -0.76 -0.34 -0.73
C ALA A 104 0.09 -1.58 -0.36
N ASN A 105 0.33 -2.48 -1.33
CA ASN A 105 1.00 -3.74 -1.07
C ASN A 105 2.53 -3.59 -1.07
N LYS A 106 3.07 -3.22 0.10
CA LYS A 106 4.52 -3.03 0.28
C LYS A 106 5.34 -4.31 0.01
N ALA A 107 4.81 -5.48 0.42
CA ALA A 107 5.51 -6.74 0.23
C ALA A 107 5.69 -7.07 -1.27
N LEU A 108 4.64 -6.86 -2.05
CA LEU A 108 4.67 -7.01 -3.51
C LEU A 108 5.73 -6.10 -4.14
N LEU A 109 5.77 -4.82 -3.74
CA LEU A 109 6.71 -3.86 -4.30
C LEU A 109 8.14 -4.11 -3.83
N ALA A 110 8.34 -4.53 -2.57
CA ALA A 110 9.67 -4.84 -2.05
C ALA A 110 10.28 -6.09 -2.70
N GLU A 111 9.45 -7.08 -3.07
CA GLU A 111 9.87 -8.33 -3.70
C GLU A 111 10.00 -8.21 -5.22
N HIS A 112 9.01 -7.59 -5.87
CA HIS A 112 8.89 -7.56 -7.32
C HIS A 112 8.95 -6.14 -7.91
N GLY A 113 9.39 -5.14 -7.14
CA GLY A 113 9.48 -3.76 -7.59
C GLY A 113 10.24 -3.58 -8.91
N PRO A 114 11.47 -4.11 -9.06
CA PRO A 114 12.22 -3.98 -10.30
C PRO A 114 11.44 -4.42 -11.55
N GLU A 115 10.75 -5.55 -11.44
CA GLU A 115 9.92 -6.09 -12.53
C GLU A 115 8.71 -5.20 -12.81
N LEU A 116 7.95 -4.85 -11.76
CA LEU A 116 6.71 -4.09 -11.91
C LEU A 116 6.96 -2.67 -12.44
N PHE A 117 7.96 -1.97 -11.91
CA PHE A 117 8.33 -0.64 -12.40
C PHE A 117 8.97 -0.71 -13.79
N GLY A 118 9.68 -1.80 -14.11
CA GLY A 118 10.18 -2.06 -15.47
C GLY A 118 9.04 -2.18 -16.48
N VAL A 119 8.05 -3.02 -16.20
CA VAL A 119 6.85 -3.16 -17.04
C VAL A 119 6.07 -1.83 -17.13
N ALA A 120 5.91 -1.11 -16.03
CA ALA A 120 5.24 0.18 -16.03
C ALA A 120 5.96 1.17 -16.97
N HIS A 121 7.29 1.25 -16.88
CA HIS A 121 8.09 2.10 -17.74
C HIS A 121 7.98 1.73 -19.22
N GLU A 122 8.11 0.44 -19.56
CA GLU A 122 7.97 -0.07 -20.92
C GLU A 122 6.59 0.26 -21.54
N MET A 123 5.54 0.18 -20.73
CA MET A 123 4.16 0.44 -21.16
C MET A 123 3.78 1.92 -21.06
N GLY A 124 4.66 2.81 -20.58
CA GLY A 124 4.35 4.22 -20.34
C GLY A 124 3.25 4.42 -19.28
N ARG A 125 3.24 3.56 -18.25
CA ARG A 125 2.29 3.58 -17.14
C ARG A 125 2.97 3.93 -15.83
N SER A 126 2.16 4.26 -14.82
CA SER A 126 2.62 4.66 -13.49
C SER A 126 2.14 3.70 -12.41
N ILE A 127 2.93 3.58 -11.35
CA ILE A 127 2.54 2.90 -10.11
C ILE A 127 2.65 3.90 -8.97
N ALA A 128 1.51 4.25 -8.35
CA ALA A 128 1.44 5.07 -7.16
C ALA A 128 1.28 4.18 -5.91
N PHE A 129 2.06 4.44 -4.87
CA PHE A 129 2.11 3.55 -3.70
C PHE A 129 2.31 4.28 -2.36
N GLU A 130 1.77 5.50 -2.23
CA GLU A 130 1.87 6.30 -0.99
C GLU A 130 1.41 5.51 0.25
N ALA A 131 0.34 4.74 0.12
CA ALA A 131 -0.20 3.95 1.22
C ALA A 131 0.63 2.71 1.59
N ALA A 132 1.66 2.36 0.83
CA ALA A 132 2.54 1.22 1.12
C ALA A 132 3.58 1.54 2.19
N VAL A 133 3.93 2.81 2.40
CA VAL A 133 4.96 3.25 3.35
C VAL A 133 4.42 4.38 4.21
N ALA A 134 4.53 4.25 5.53
CA ALA A 134 4.17 5.28 6.52
C ALA A 134 2.76 5.87 6.30
N GLY A 135 1.73 5.03 6.22
CA GLY A 135 0.35 5.43 5.90
C GLY A 135 -0.10 6.66 6.69
N GLY A 136 -0.65 7.66 5.98
CA GLY A 136 -1.02 8.97 6.54
C GLY A 136 0.10 10.02 6.54
N ILE A 137 1.35 9.63 6.27
CA ILE A 137 2.49 10.56 6.13
C ILE A 137 2.91 10.56 4.65
N PRO A 138 2.89 11.69 3.94
CA PRO A 138 3.16 11.77 2.51
C PRO A 138 4.66 11.69 2.20
N ILE A 139 5.32 10.60 2.61
CA ILE A 139 6.78 10.45 2.49
C ILE A 139 7.19 10.04 1.07
N VAL A 140 6.38 9.24 0.39
CA VAL A 140 6.68 8.80 -0.98
C VAL A 140 6.65 9.99 -1.92
N SER A 141 5.57 10.79 -1.92
CA SER A 141 5.46 12.01 -2.72
C SER A 141 6.47 13.09 -2.29
N ALA A 142 6.77 13.21 -0.99
CA ALA A 142 7.80 14.14 -0.54
C ALA A 142 9.16 13.82 -1.18
N ILE A 143 9.56 12.56 -1.22
CA ILE A 143 10.85 12.15 -1.83
C ILE A 143 10.79 12.23 -3.36
N SER A 144 9.74 11.67 -3.98
CA SER A 144 9.67 11.52 -5.43
C SER A 144 9.32 12.80 -6.18
N GLU A 145 8.62 13.75 -5.54
CA GLU A 145 8.15 14.97 -6.18
C GLU A 145 8.80 16.22 -5.59
N CYS A 146 8.68 16.41 -4.26
CA CYS A 146 9.13 17.66 -3.62
C CYS A 146 10.66 17.75 -3.51
N LEU A 147 11.34 16.63 -3.29
CA LEU A 147 12.80 16.58 -3.08
C LEU A 147 13.57 16.10 -4.32
N THR A 148 12.95 15.97 -5.47
CA THR A 148 13.57 15.45 -6.72
C THR A 148 14.85 16.20 -7.10
N GLY A 149 14.93 17.51 -6.85
CA GLY A 149 16.11 18.32 -7.11
C GLY A 149 17.17 18.25 -6.02
N ASN A 150 16.95 17.53 -4.93
CA ASN A 150 17.83 17.49 -3.78
C ASN A 150 18.65 16.19 -3.76
N ARG A 151 19.90 16.30 -3.28
CA ARG A 151 20.72 15.12 -3.00
C ARG A 151 20.44 14.63 -1.58
N ILE A 152 19.71 13.53 -1.46
CA ILE A 152 19.48 12.87 -0.18
C ILE A 152 20.74 12.09 0.21
N SER A 153 21.26 12.31 1.40
CA SER A 153 22.47 11.65 1.92
C SER A 153 22.16 10.49 2.87
N SER A 154 21.04 10.54 3.58
CA SER A 154 20.62 9.48 4.49
C SER A 154 19.13 9.54 4.76
N ILE A 155 18.55 8.40 5.15
CA ILE A 155 17.19 8.28 5.66
C ILE A 155 17.27 7.65 7.05
N ARG A 156 16.57 8.26 8.01
CA ARG A 156 16.40 7.74 9.38
C ARG A 156 14.96 7.95 9.79
N GLY A 157 14.36 6.96 10.44
CA GLY A 157 12.98 7.10 10.90
C GLY A 157 12.46 5.86 11.60
N ILE A 158 11.29 6.01 12.21
CA ILE A 158 10.51 4.92 12.78
C ILE A 158 9.57 4.45 11.66
N LEU A 159 9.74 3.21 11.21
CA LEU A 159 9.02 2.66 10.07
C LEU A 159 7.93 1.65 10.47
N ASN A 160 7.92 1.21 11.73
CA ASN A 160 6.92 0.27 12.25
C ASN A 160 6.33 0.77 13.57
N GLY A 161 4.99 0.90 13.63
CA GLY A 161 4.27 1.43 14.78
C GLY A 161 4.26 0.47 15.96
N THR A 162 4.10 -0.83 15.71
CA THR A 162 4.07 -1.89 16.73
C THR A 162 5.41 -1.97 17.46
N SER A 163 6.51 -2.02 16.70
CA SER A 163 7.87 -2.01 17.27
C SER A 163 8.13 -0.74 18.08
N ASN A 164 7.69 0.43 17.57
CA ASN A 164 7.82 1.68 18.31
C ASN A 164 7.06 1.68 19.63
N PHE A 165 5.82 1.16 19.64
CA PHE A 165 5.02 1.01 20.85
C PHE A 165 5.74 0.13 21.87
N ILE A 166 6.20 -1.06 21.44
CA ILE A 166 6.87 -2.03 22.30
C ILE A 166 8.12 -1.42 22.93
N LEU A 167 9.03 -0.88 22.12
CA LEU A 167 10.28 -0.29 22.61
C LEU A 167 10.05 0.90 23.54
N THR A 168 9.07 1.75 23.21
CA THR A 168 8.73 2.89 24.06
C THR A 168 8.23 2.44 25.43
N LYS A 169 7.40 1.41 25.49
CA LYS A 169 6.88 0.86 26.73
C LYS A 169 7.95 0.17 27.56
N MET A 170 8.81 -0.61 26.91
CA MET A 170 9.95 -1.24 27.59
C MET A 170 10.85 -0.16 28.25
N GLU A 171 11.18 0.92 27.52
CA GLU A 171 12.02 2.00 28.02
C GLU A 171 11.35 2.81 29.16
N GLN A 172 10.07 3.15 29.02
CA GLN A 172 9.37 3.99 30.00
C GLN A 172 8.99 3.26 31.28
N ASP A 173 8.50 2.04 31.14
CA ASP A 173 7.88 1.29 32.23
C ASP A 173 8.86 0.25 32.83
N GLY A 174 10.02 0.00 32.20
CA GLY A 174 10.94 -1.07 32.58
C GLY A 174 10.34 -2.47 32.43
N SER A 175 9.34 -2.61 31.54
CA SER A 175 8.61 -3.87 31.35
C SER A 175 9.34 -4.82 30.40
N ASP A 176 9.14 -6.13 30.61
CA ASP A 176 9.68 -7.19 29.75
C ASP A 176 9.03 -7.17 28.37
N TYR A 177 9.80 -7.58 27.36
CA TYR A 177 9.32 -7.66 25.96
C TYR A 177 8.02 -8.47 25.81
N HIS A 178 7.91 -9.63 26.44
CA HIS A 178 6.75 -10.50 26.31
C HIS A 178 5.48 -9.91 26.95
N GLU A 179 5.65 -9.20 28.07
CA GLU A 179 4.56 -8.48 28.73
C GLU A 179 4.03 -7.36 27.82
N VAL A 180 4.95 -6.55 27.25
CA VAL A 180 4.59 -5.44 26.39
C VAL A 180 4.01 -5.92 25.06
N LEU A 181 4.52 -7.02 24.48
CA LEU A 181 3.93 -7.62 23.28
C LEU A 181 2.49 -8.09 23.53
N SER A 182 2.24 -8.74 24.66
CA SER A 182 0.89 -9.16 25.05
C SER A 182 -0.05 -7.96 25.22
N LEU A 183 0.45 -6.87 25.80
CA LEU A 183 -0.29 -5.61 25.90
C LEU A 183 -0.59 -5.03 24.52
N ALA A 184 0.39 -4.97 23.62
CA ALA A 184 0.23 -4.48 22.26
C ALA A 184 -0.85 -5.27 21.49
N GLN A 185 -0.90 -6.59 21.67
CA GLN A 185 -1.94 -7.44 21.09
C GLN A 185 -3.32 -7.15 21.67
N SER A 186 -3.42 -6.99 22.99
CA SER A 186 -4.69 -6.71 23.68
C SER A 186 -5.28 -5.35 23.32
N GLU A 187 -4.42 -4.36 23.06
CA GLU A 187 -4.80 -3.00 22.65
C GLU A 187 -4.96 -2.86 21.13
N GLY A 188 -4.66 -3.91 20.35
CA GLY A 188 -4.82 -3.93 18.89
C GLY A 188 -3.70 -3.23 18.13
N TYR A 189 -2.56 -2.94 18.75
CA TYR A 189 -1.35 -2.47 18.07
C TYR A 189 -0.59 -3.58 17.37
N ALA A 190 -0.70 -4.83 17.85
CA ALA A 190 -0.14 -6.01 17.23
C ALA A 190 -1.24 -7.01 16.87
N GLU A 191 -1.11 -7.67 15.72
CA GLU A 191 -1.96 -8.78 15.33
C GLU A 191 -1.61 -10.06 16.13
N ALA A 192 -2.43 -11.11 15.98
CA ALA A 192 -2.18 -12.39 16.63
C ALA A 192 -0.84 -13.02 16.21
N ASP A 193 -0.43 -12.81 14.96
CA ASP A 193 0.91 -13.10 14.48
C ASP A 193 1.66 -11.80 14.20
N PRO A 194 2.48 -11.31 15.16
CA PRO A 194 3.22 -10.07 15.05
C PRO A 194 4.60 -10.24 14.39
N THR A 195 4.95 -11.43 13.91
CA THR A 195 6.30 -11.81 13.48
C THR A 195 6.95 -10.77 12.58
N MET A 196 6.25 -10.31 11.54
CA MET A 196 6.81 -9.34 10.59
C MET A 196 7.10 -7.96 11.20
N ASP A 197 6.38 -7.61 12.27
CA ASP A 197 6.61 -6.36 12.99
C ASP A 197 7.84 -6.48 13.90
N VAL A 198 7.90 -7.56 14.68
CA VAL A 198 8.92 -7.70 15.74
C VAL A 198 10.27 -8.22 15.23
N ASP A 199 10.31 -8.92 14.09
CA ASP A 199 11.56 -9.37 13.45
C ASP A 199 12.19 -8.30 12.53
N GLY A 200 11.49 -7.17 12.31
CA GLY A 200 11.92 -6.06 11.48
C GLY A 200 11.65 -6.21 9.98
N THR A 201 10.94 -7.26 9.55
CA THR A 201 10.62 -7.49 8.13
C THR A 201 9.78 -6.33 7.56
N ASP A 202 8.74 -5.89 8.25
CA ASP A 202 7.90 -4.76 7.81
C ASP A 202 8.73 -3.48 7.61
N ALA A 203 9.55 -3.13 8.60
CA ALA A 203 10.40 -1.95 8.54
C ALA A 203 11.43 -2.05 7.39
N THR A 204 11.99 -3.24 7.16
CA THR A 204 12.98 -3.49 6.12
C THR A 204 12.38 -3.39 4.71
N GLN A 205 11.17 -3.91 4.50
CA GLN A 205 10.44 -3.76 3.24
C GLN A 205 10.15 -2.29 2.93
N LYS A 206 9.69 -1.52 3.93
CA LYS A 206 9.47 -0.07 3.78
C LYS A 206 10.78 0.68 3.48
N LEU A 207 11.86 0.32 4.17
CA LEU A 207 13.18 0.93 3.95
C LEU A 207 13.70 0.65 2.53
N ALA A 208 13.51 -0.56 2.00
CA ALA A 208 13.90 -0.90 0.63
C ALA A 208 13.20 0.00 -0.40
N LEU A 209 11.89 0.24 -0.22
CA LEU A 209 11.14 1.16 -1.09
C LEU A 209 11.61 2.61 -0.97
N LEU A 210 11.84 3.09 0.24
CA LEU A 210 12.38 4.44 0.46
C LEU A 210 13.79 4.59 -0.11
N THR A 211 14.62 3.55 -0.02
CA THR A 211 15.97 3.51 -0.60
C THR A 211 15.91 3.64 -2.12
N HIS A 212 15.00 2.92 -2.77
CA HIS A 212 14.80 3.06 -4.20
C HIS A 212 14.41 4.49 -4.59
N LEU A 213 13.45 5.09 -3.90
CA LEU A 213 12.99 6.45 -4.19
C LEU A 213 14.09 7.50 -4.00
N ALA A 214 14.85 7.40 -2.90
CA ALA A 214 15.82 8.42 -2.52
C ALA A 214 17.16 8.30 -3.25
N PHE A 215 17.58 7.09 -3.58
CA PHE A 215 18.92 6.82 -4.11
C PHE A 215 18.91 6.19 -5.51
N GLY A 216 17.73 5.88 -6.06
CA GLY A 216 17.56 5.26 -7.37
C GLY A 216 18.06 3.81 -7.47
N GLN A 217 18.29 3.14 -6.34
CA GLN A 217 18.85 1.79 -6.29
C GLN A 217 17.85 0.81 -5.69
N TRP A 218 17.67 -0.32 -6.35
CA TRP A 218 16.94 -1.45 -5.78
C TRP A 218 17.86 -2.28 -4.90
N VAL A 219 17.60 -2.25 -3.60
CA VAL A 219 18.25 -3.12 -2.62
C VAL A 219 17.29 -4.24 -2.26
N PRO A 220 17.65 -5.52 -2.46
CA PRO A 220 16.81 -6.62 -2.00
C PRO A 220 16.54 -6.49 -0.49
N TRP A 221 15.30 -6.38 -0.09
CA TRP A 221 14.93 -6.14 1.30
C TRP A 221 15.52 -7.21 2.24
N ALA A 222 15.62 -8.46 1.77
CA ALA A 222 16.19 -9.57 2.54
C ALA A 222 17.70 -9.39 2.82
N SER A 223 18.42 -8.57 2.03
CA SER A 223 19.84 -8.30 2.23
C SER A 223 20.12 -7.15 3.20
N ILE A 224 19.09 -6.42 3.61
CA ILE A 224 19.23 -5.34 4.59
C ILE A 224 19.38 -5.96 5.98
N PRO A 225 20.47 -5.67 6.71
CA PRO A 225 20.64 -6.17 8.07
C PRO A 225 19.48 -5.71 8.98
N ARG A 226 18.95 -6.64 9.75
CA ARG A 226 17.89 -6.36 10.71
C ARG A 226 18.07 -7.19 11.99
N PHE A 227 17.57 -6.68 13.08
CA PHE A 227 17.57 -7.31 14.38
C PHE A 227 16.15 -7.32 14.94
N GLY A 228 15.71 -8.46 15.41
CA GLY A 228 14.40 -8.60 16.07
C GLY A 228 14.39 -8.00 17.47
N LEU A 229 13.21 -7.59 17.93
CA LEU A 229 13.05 -6.98 19.26
C LEU A 229 13.28 -7.97 20.41
N GLU A 230 13.10 -9.26 20.18
CA GLU A 230 13.31 -10.33 21.19
C GLU A 230 14.74 -10.36 21.75
N SER A 231 15.71 -9.82 21.01
CA SER A 231 17.12 -9.81 21.41
C SER A 231 17.54 -8.50 22.09
N ILE A 232 16.61 -7.59 22.34
CA ILE A 232 16.90 -6.28 22.96
C ILE A 232 16.66 -6.41 24.45
N ASP A 233 17.78 -6.36 25.21
CA ASP A 233 17.76 -6.20 26.66
C ASP A 233 17.69 -4.71 27.03
N GLN A 234 17.19 -4.43 28.25
CA GLN A 234 17.12 -3.07 28.81
C GLN A 234 18.49 -2.52 29.17
#